data_8bc59776b2c81cee77d0dd9ca2572ee7
#
_entry.id   8bc59776b2c81cee77d0dd9ca2572ee7
#
_cell.length_a   1.000
_cell.length_b   1.000
_cell.length_c   1.000
_cell.angle_alpha   90.00
_cell.angle_beta   90.00
_cell.angle_gamma   90.00
#
_symmetry.space_group_name_H-M   'P 1'
#
loop_
_entity.id
_entity.type
_entity.pdbx_description
1 polymer ?
#
loop_
_entity_poly.entity_id
_entity_poly.type
_entity_poly.pdbx_seq_one_letter_code
_entity_poly.pdbx_strand_id
1 'polypeptide(L)'
;MLYLVKYTLKGNDKGVHLKTPHIDYLKRLYDEGTLLTAGLFTGKVGGYLLFKTESYEETQALIEKDPYIVHGVRDFEIESWDVSPFPLKVVE
;
A
#
# COMPACT_ATOMS: atom_id res chain seq x y z
N MET A 1 5.09 -11.97 -6.86
CA MET A 1 5.72 -10.70 -7.24
C MET A 1 5.46 -9.66 -6.16
N LEU A 2 6.36 -8.73 -6.05
CA LEU A 2 6.23 -7.66 -5.04
C LEU A 2 5.87 -6.35 -5.71
N TYR A 3 4.97 -5.63 -5.08
CA TYR A 3 4.54 -4.32 -5.56
C TYR A 3 4.57 -3.34 -4.40
N LEU A 4 5.33 -2.27 -4.59
CA LEU A 4 5.41 -1.19 -3.61
C LEU A 4 4.38 -0.14 -4.00
N VAL A 5 3.48 0.16 -3.07
CA VAL A 5 2.39 1.09 -3.32
C VAL A 5 2.59 2.31 -2.45
N LYS A 6 2.47 3.47 -3.06
CA LYS A 6 2.60 4.75 -2.37
C LYS A 6 1.23 5.40 -2.31
N TYR A 7 0.81 5.72 -1.09
CA TYR A 7 -0.41 6.50 -0.87
C TYR A 7 -0.04 7.94 -0.56
N THR A 8 -0.72 8.87 -1.22
CA THR A 8 -0.55 10.30 -0.93
C THR A 8 -1.91 10.94 -0.71
N LEU A 9 -1.93 12.06 0.00
CA LEU A 9 -3.17 12.79 0.28
C LEU A 9 -3.80 13.27 -1.03
N LYS A 10 -5.10 13.04 -1.15
CA LYS A 10 -5.89 13.54 -2.26
C LYS A 10 -6.88 14.55 -1.70
N GLY A 11 -6.77 15.80 -2.17
CA GLY A 11 -7.63 16.86 -1.66
C GLY A 11 -7.28 17.26 -0.25
N ASN A 12 -8.27 17.64 0.53
CA ASN A 12 -8.08 18.20 1.88
C ASN A 12 -8.55 17.28 3.00
N ASP A 13 -9.25 16.19 2.68
CA ASP A 13 -9.77 15.27 3.69
C ASP A 13 -8.70 14.24 4.05
N LYS A 14 -8.23 14.28 5.29
CA LYS A 14 -7.23 13.34 5.77
C LYS A 14 -7.80 11.94 6.04
N GLY A 15 -9.12 11.77 5.97
CA GLY A 15 -9.75 10.47 6.11
C GLY A 15 -9.82 9.95 7.53
N VAL A 16 -9.82 10.83 8.53
CA VAL A 16 -9.83 10.41 9.93
C VAL A 16 -11.00 9.48 10.24
N HIS A 17 -12.17 9.80 9.69
CA HIS A 17 -13.38 8.99 9.88
C HIS A 17 -13.34 7.64 9.17
N LEU A 18 -12.37 7.43 8.27
CA LEU A 18 -12.20 6.19 7.52
C LEU A 18 -11.06 5.33 8.06
N LYS A 19 -10.37 5.79 9.10
CA LYS A 19 -9.17 5.12 9.59
C LYS A 19 -9.44 3.70 10.03
N THR A 20 -10.49 3.48 10.81
CA THR A 20 -10.79 2.14 11.31
C THR A 20 -11.11 1.15 10.19
N PRO A 21 -12.04 1.45 9.27
CA PRO A 21 -12.28 0.51 8.17
C PRO A 21 -11.06 0.31 7.27
N HIS A 22 -10.25 1.35 7.07
CA HIS A 22 -9.01 1.22 6.32
C HIS A 22 -8.04 0.23 6.99
N ILE A 23 -7.80 0.41 8.28
CA ILE A 23 -6.90 -0.47 9.03
C ILE A 23 -7.44 -1.89 9.09
N ASP A 24 -8.74 -2.07 9.27
CA ASP A 24 -9.36 -3.39 9.29
C ASP A 24 -9.16 -4.10 7.95
N TYR A 25 -9.29 -3.39 6.85
CA TYR A 25 -9.05 -3.93 5.52
C TYR A 25 -7.58 -4.36 5.36
N LEU A 26 -6.63 -3.52 5.76
CA LEU A 26 -5.21 -3.84 5.67
C LEU A 26 -4.84 -5.04 6.55
N LYS A 27 -5.41 -5.13 7.75
CA LYS A 27 -5.17 -6.28 8.63
C LYS A 27 -5.63 -7.58 7.99
N ARG A 28 -6.76 -7.57 7.32
CA ARG A 28 -7.26 -8.75 6.63
C ARG A 28 -6.29 -9.18 5.53
N LEU A 29 -5.79 -8.24 4.74
CA LEU A 29 -4.83 -8.53 3.69
C LEU A 29 -3.51 -9.05 4.27
N TYR A 30 -3.10 -8.50 5.41
CA TYR A 30 -1.90 -8.94 6.10
C TYR A 30 -2.07 -10.38 6.59
N ASP A 31 -3.20 -10.69 7.20
CA ASP A 31 -3.48 -12.05 7.70
C ASP A 31 -3.54 -13.06 6.57
N GLU A 32 -3.96 -12.67 5.39
CA GLU A 32 -3.99 -13.51 4.21
C GLU A 32 -2.63 -13.68 3.53
N GLY A 33 -1.63 -12.94 3.97
CA GLY A 33 -0.30 -12.98 3.38
C GLY A 33 -0.14 -12.14 2.12
N THR A 34 -1.16 -11.36 1.77
CA THR A 34 -1.16 -10.54 0.56
C THR A 34 -0.45 -9.21 0.80
N LEU A 35 -0.66 -8.60 1.96
CA LEU A 35 0.05 -7.41 2.38
C LEU A 35 1.18 -7.84 3.32
N LEU A 36 2.42 -7.53 2.96
CA LEU A 36 3.58 -7.92 3.76
C LEU A 36 3.88 -6.92 4.87
N THR A 37 3.73 -5.65 4.58
CA THR A 37 3.95 -4.58 5.55
C THR A 37 3.37 -3.28 5.02
N ALA A 38 3.18 -2.33 5.92
CA ALA A 38 2.76 -0.98 5.58
C ALA A 38 3.26 -0.03 6.66
N GLY A 39 3.44 1.22 6.30
CA GLY A 39 3.90 2.21 7.25
C GLY A 39 3.60 3.62 6.77
N LEU A 40 3.60 4.55 7.72
CA LEU A 40 3.27 5.94 7.46
C LEU A 40 4.53 6.76 7.14
N PHE A 41 4.37 7.77 6.30
CA PHE A 41 5.42 8.76 6.13
C PHE A 41 5.63 9.53 7.43
N THR A 42 6.84 9.94 7.66
CA THR A 42 7.15 10.87 8.73
C THR A 42 6.84 12.28 8.24
N GLY A 43 6.00 13.00 8.97
CA GLY A 43 5.77 14.42 8.73
C GLY A 43 4.78 14.79 7.65
N LYS A 44 4.11 13.82 7.02
CA LYS A 44 3.06 14.11 6.05
C LYS A 44 2.07 12.95 5.98
N VAL A 45 0.90 13.21 5.41
CA VAL A 45 -0.13 12.21 5.24
C VAL A 45 0.25 11.23 4.13
N GLY A 46 0.03 9.94 4.38
CA GLY A 46 0.30 8.89 3.43
C GLY A 46 1.34 7.90 3.93
N GLY A 47 1.74 7.01 3.05
CA GLY A 47 2.70 5.98 3.42
C GLY A 47 2.95 5.02 2.29
N TYR A 48 3.69 3.95 2.60
CA TYR A 48 3.96 2.87 1.68
C TYR A 48 3.27 1.59 2.15
N LEU A 49 2.87 0.78 1.18
CA LEU A 49 2.36 -0.57 1.41
C LEU A 49 3.16 -1.51 0.50
N LEU A 50 3.48 -2.69 1.02
CA LEU A 50 4.20 -3.69 0.23
C LEU A 50 3.30 -4.90 0.05
N PHE A 51 2.92 -5.17 -1.20
CA PHE A 51 2.04 -6.27 -1.57
C PHE A 51 2.81 -7.41 -2.20
N LYS A 52 2.35 -8.63 -1.94
CA LYS A 52 2.79 -9.83 -2.64
C LYS A 52 1.59 -10.40 -3.38
N THR A 53 1.59 -10.27 -4.69
CA THR A 53 0.47 -10.67 -5.55
C THR A 53 1.01 -11.27 -6.84
N GLU A 54 0.11 -11.75 -7.68
CA GLU A 54 0.48 -12.38 -8.95
C GLU A 54 0.66 -11.37 -10.08
N SER A 55 0.07 -10.19 -9.98
CA SER A 55 0.10 -9.22 -11.07
C SER A 55 -0.17 -7.80 -10.57
N TYR A 56 0.19 -6.84 -11.41
CA TYR A 56 -0.14 -5.44 -11.21
C TYR A 56 -1.66 -5.26 -11.07
N GLU A 57 -2.41 -5.92 -11.95
CA GLU A 57 -3.87 -5.79 -11.98
C GLU A 57 -4.52 -6.30 -10.69
N GLU A 58 -4.01 -7.39 -10.15
CA GLU A 58 -4.50 -7.91 -8.88
C GLU A 58 -4.21 -6.91 -7.76
N THR A 59 -3.02 -6.34 -7.73
CA THR A 59 -2.65 -5.34 -6.73
C THR A 59 -3.57 -4.13 -6.82
N GLN A 60 -3.79 -3.62 -8.02
CA GLN A 60 -4.66 -2.47 -8.23
C GLN A 60 -6.09 -2.76 -7.78
N ALA A 61 -6.61 -3.94 -8.10
CA ALA A 61 -7.95 -4.33 -7.69
C ALA A 61 -8.11 -4.36 -6.16
N LEU A 62 -7.07 -4.82 -5.45
CA LEU A 62 -7.07 -4.83 -3.99
C LEU A 62 -7.02 -3.41 -3.41
N ILE A 63 -6.19 -2.56 -3.98
CA ILE A 63 -6.07 -1.17 -3.55
C ILE A 63 -7.40 -0.43 -3.73
N GLU A 64 -8.08 -0.67 -4.84
CA GLU A 64 -9.34 0.01 -5.15
C GLU A 64 -10.48 -0.36 -4.20
N LYS A 65 -10.30 -1.38 -3.37
CA LYS A 65 -11.25 -1.76 -2.33
C LYS A 65 -10.96 -1.12 -0.97
N ASP A 66 -9.81 -0.47 -0.83
CA ASP A 66 -9.46 0.21 0.42
C ASP A 66 -10.40 1.38 0.61
N PRO A 67 -11.01 1.53 1.79
CA PRO A 67 -11.89 2.67 2.07
C PRO A 67 -11.28 4.03 1.76
N TYR A 68 -9.98 4.21 1.97
CA TYR A 68 -9.31 5.46 1.62
C TYR A 68 -9.37 5.74 0.11
N ILE A 69 -9.28 4.69 -0.69
CA ILE A 69 -9.33 4.85 -2.15
C ILE A 69 -10.78 4.96 -2.63
N VAL A 70 -11.67 4.14 -2.07
CA VAL A 70 -13.10 4.17 -2.41
C VAL A 70 -13.67 5.57 -2.19
N HIS A 71 -13.31 6.21 -1.10
CA HIS A 71 -13.82 7.52 -0.73
C HIS A 71 -12.97 8.68 -1.26
N GLY A 72 -11.93 8.38 -2.02
CA GLY A 72 -11.18 9.41 -2.74
C GLY A 72 -10.34 10.32 -1.85
N VAL A 73 -9.86 9.84 -0.70
CA VAL A 73 -9.02 10.64 0.20
C VAL A 73 -7.53 10.38 0.03
N ARG A 74 -7.18 9.39 -0.80
CA ARG A 74 -5.79 9.08 -1.15
C ARG A 74 -5.66 8.85 -2.64
N ASP A 75 -4.56 9.32 -3.21
CA ASP A 75 -4.05 8.88 -4.50
C ASP A 75 -3.10 7.71 -4.26
N PHE A 76 -2.87 6.89 -5.28
CA PHE A 76 -1.91 5.80 -5.16
C PHE A 76 -1.06 5.67 -6.42
N GLU A 77 0.14 5.13 -6.22
CA GLU A 77 1.05 4.75 -7.28
C GLU A 77 1.54 3.35 -6.98
N ILE A 78 1.65 2.51 -7.99
CA ILE A 78 2.09 1.12 -7.86
C ILE A 78 3.39 0.94 -8.62
N GLU A 79 4.41 0.42 -7.91
CA GLU A 79 5.72 0.14 -8.49
C GLU A 79 5.96 -1.36 -8.39
N SER A 80 6.30 -2.01 -9.48
CA SER A 80 6.77 -3.40 -9.43
C SER A 80 8.18 -3.38 -8.82
N TRP A 81 8.43 -4.24 -7.85
CA TRP A 81 9.69 -4.22 -7.12
C TRP A 81 10.30 -5.60 -7.08
N ASP A 82 11.45 -5.74 -7.71
CA ASP A 82 12.18 -6.98 -7.78
C ASP A 82 13.27 -6.95 -6.71
N VAL A 83 12.96 -7.52 -5.55
CA VAL A 83 13.84 -7.45 -4.39
C VAL A 83 14.92 -8.50 -4.49
N SER A 84 16.17 -8.06 -4.43
CA SER A 84 17.30 -8.98 -4.39
C SER A 84 17.49 -9.56 -3.00
N PRO A 85 17.91 -10.82 -2.89
CA PRO A 85 18.20 -11.40 -1.58
C PRO A 85 19.42 -10.76 -0.95
N PHE A 86 19.45 -10.73 0.37
CA PHE A 86 20.60 -10.27 1.13
C PHE A 86 21.38 -11.44 1.70
N PRO A 87 22.66 -11.28 1.97
CA PRO A 87 23.43 -10.09 1.70
C PRO A 87 23.64 -9.90 0.21
N LEU A 88 23.49 -8.66 -0.20
CA LEU A 88 23.58 -8.30 -1.58
C LEU A 88 25.02 -8.00 -1.91
N LYS A 89 25.48 -8.55 -2.99
CA LYS A 89 26.72 -8.06 -3.54
C LYS A 89 26.41 -6.80 -4.25
N VAL A 90 26.68 -5.74 -3.61
CA VAL A 90 26.32 -4.46 -4.11
C VAL A 90 27.10 -4.18 -5.34
N VAL A 91 26.39 -4.07 -6.35
CA VAL A 91 26.98 -3.97 -7.63
C VAL A 91 26.37 -2.93 -8.46
N GLU A 92 25.30 -2.46 -7.97
CA GLU A 92 24.57 -1.43 -8.66
C GLU A 92 25.29 -0.13 -8.60
#